data_954cdd4fbcbaeb87cd5a0be080e2bd69
#
_entry.id   954cdd4fbcbaeb87cd5a0be080e2bd69
#
_cell.length_a   1.000
_cell.length_b   1.000
_cell.length_c   1.000
_cell.angle_alpha   90.00
_cell.angle_beta   90.00
_cell.angle_gamma   90.00
#
_symmetry.space_group_name_H-M   'P 1'
#
loop_
_entity.id
_entity.type
_entity.pdbx_description
1 polymer ?
#
loop_
_entity_poly.entity_id
_entity_poly.type
_entity_poly.pdbx_seq_one_letter_code
_entity_poly.pdbx_strand_id
1 'polypeptide(L)'
;SLVCCGDDPMIRDLMAPFSKKIIYYGLNANNDYQLKQLEPFENCEYEVYCEEEKYCSLKIPLPGRHNALNSLAALIASTEAGIDLETATQGIENFNGVGRRFEYKDEVDGVIFYDDYGHHPTEIKAVFNSFRDRYPGRRLVVFFEPHRYTRMKDCWEEFIKELKEPDLVFVTRIYEASETPIPGVTAEAIVASVPKAQLLDMNTKWEGEKLNPYFQQIQDEIQSNDICVTLGAGKINVIGEKLIEYLKDHA
;
A
#
# COMPACT_ATOMS: atom_id res chain seq x y z
N SER A 1 10.86 4.81 -26.71
CA SER A 1 11.62 4.77 -25.44
C SER A 1 10.99 3.81 -24.44
N LEU A 2 11.79 3.32 -23.50
CA LEU A 2 11.36 2.58 -22.33
C LEU A 2 11.74 3.40 -21.10
N VAL A 3 10.83 3.53 -20.12
CA VAL A 3 11.10 4.20 -18.84
C VAL A 3 11.20 3.13 -17.76
N CYS A 4 12.37 2.98 -17.14
CA CYS A 4 12.68 1.86 -16.25
C CYS A 4 13.25 2.34 -14.92
N CYS A 5 12.85 1.69 -13.81
CA CYS A 5 13.45 1.97 -12.50
C CYS A 5 14.89 1.43 -12.46
N GLY A 6 15.86 2.33 -12.51
CA GLY A 6 17.28 1.96 -12.53
C GLY A 6 17.89 1.73 -11.15
N ASP A 7 17.11 1.86 -10.09
CA ASP A 7 17.52 1.49 -8.72
C ASP A 7 17.50 -0.04 -8.51
N ASP A 8 16.78 -0.77 -9.38
CA ASP A 8 16.76 -2.23 -9.36
C ASP A 8 17.84 -2.79 -10.33
N PRO A 9 18.86 -3.47 -9.81
CA PRO A 9 19.93 -4.04 -10.63
C PRO A 9 19.43 -5.11 -11.61
N MET A 10 18.38 -5.87 -11.23
CA MET A 10 17.80 -6.89 -12.13
C MET A 10 17.16 -6.25 -13.37
N ILE A 11 16.54 -5.07 -13.22
CA ILE A 11 15.99 -4.33 -14.36
C ILE A 11 17.11 -3.86 -15.28
N ARG A 12 18.23 -3.38 -14.75
CA ARG A 12 19.39 -2.97 -15.57
C ARG A 12 19.97 -4.13 -16.35
N ASP A 13 20.14 -5.28 -15.71
CA ASP A 13 20.64 -6.50 -16.37
C ASP A 13 19.68 -6.98 -17.46
N LEU A 14 18.38 -6.98 -17.19
CA LEU A 14 17.35 -7.38 -18.14
C LEU A 14 17.27 -6.44 -19.34
N MET A 15 17.49 -5.16 -19.13
CA MET A 15 17.41 -4.15 -20.20
C MET A 15 18.71 -4.03 -21.01
N ALA A 16 19.84 -4.54 -20.52
CA ALA A 16 21.14 -4.43 -21.20
C ALA A 16 21.14 -4.90 -22.68
N PRO A 17 20.43 -5.97 -23.09
CA PRO A 17 20.40 -6.41 -24.50
C PRO A 17 19.47 -5.58 -25.40
N PHE A 18 18.67 -4.64 -24.87
CA PHE A 18 17.71 -3.88 -25.67
C PHE A 18 18.40 -2.76 -26.45
N SER A 19 18.09 -2.65 -27.74
CA SER A 19 18.64 -1.63 -28.65
C SER A 19 17.82 -0.34 -28.69
N LYS A 20 16.66 -0.28 -28.00
CA LYS A 20 15.81 0.92 -27.94
C LYS A 20 16.34 1.89 -26.88
N LYS A 21 16.00 3.17 -27.00
CA LYS A 21 16.28 4.18 -25.97
C LYS A 21 15.63 3.73 -24.65
N ILE A 22 16.45 3.57 -23.62
CA ILE A 22 16.02 3.30 -22.26
C ILE A 22 16.31 4.56 -21.46
N ILE A 23 15.36 4.98 -20.63
CA ILE A 23 15.48 6.08 -19.70
C ILE A 23 15.37 5.50 -18.31
N TYR A 24 16.45 5.57 -17.55
CA TYR A 24 16.47 5.10 -16.17
C TYR A 24 16.09 6.21 -15.22
N TYR A 25 15.23 5.89 -14.26
CA TYR A 25 14.85 6.79 -13.18
C TYR A 25 15.00 6.13 -11.81
N GLY A 26 15.16 6.93 -10.77
CA GLY A 26 15.25 6.42 -9.40
C GLY A 26 15.77 7.45 -8.40
N LEU A 27 16.22 6.97 -7.24
CA LEU A 27 16.84 7.78 -6.21
C LEU A 27 18.37 7.83 -6.34
N ASN A 28 18.96 6.82 -6.98
CA ASN A 28 20.40 6.74 -7.16
C ASN A 28 20.88 7.73 -8.23
N ALA A 29 22.06 8.31 -8.01
CA ALA A 29 22.64 9.32 -8.90
C ALA A 29 23.06 8.77 -10.28
N ASN A 30 23.11 7.46 -10.47
CA ASN A 30 23.45 6.80 -11.74
C ASN A 30 22.24 6.60 -12.68
N ASN A 31 21.12 7.22 -12.39
CA ASN A 31 19.94 7.26 -13.25
C ASN A 31 19.95 8.54 -14.10
N ASP A 32 19.30 8.47 -15.28
CA ASP A 32 19.13 9.64 -16.15
C ASP A 32 18.26 10.69 -15.46
N TYR A 33 17.24 10.23 -14.71
CA TYR A 33 16.42 11.09 -13.85
C TYR A 33 16.54 10.65 -12.39
N GLN A 34 16.99 11.56 -11.53
CA GLN A 34 17.11 11.34 -10.10
C GLN A 34 16.04 12.12 -9.35
N LEU A 35 15.34 11.45 -8.43
CA LEU A 35 14.43 12.09 -7.48
C LEU A 35 15.14 12.31 -6.16
N LYS A 36 15.15 13.56 -5.68
CA LYS A 36 15.64 13.92 -4.35
C LYS A 36 14.49 14.46 -3.52
N GLN A 37 14.29 13.89 -2.35
CA GLN A 37 13.28 14.37 -1.40
C GLN A 37 13.82 15.58 -0.65
N LEU A 38 12.95 16.59 -0.48
CA LEU A 38 13.25 17.77 0.33
C LEU A 38 12.80 17.53 1.79
N GLU A 39 13.57 18.03 2.72
CA GLU A 39 13.20 18.07 4.13
C GLU A 39 12.27 19.28 4.41
N PRO A 40 11.28 19.18 5.28
CA PRO A 40 10.89 17.98 6.02
C PRO A 40 10.04 17.01 5.17
N PHE A 41 10.12 15.73 5.45
CA PHE A 41 9.40 14.64 4.74
C PHE A 41 7.88 14.81 4.69
N GLU A 42 7.31 15.59 5.61
CA GLU A 42 5.87 15.82 5.74
C GLU A 42 5.26 16.52 4.52
N ASN A 43 6.05 17.32 3.78
CA ASN A 43 5.53 18.12 2.68
C ASN A 43 5.37 17.37 1.36
N CYS A 44 5.86 16.13 1.26
CA CYS A 44 5.86 15.36 0.00
C CYS A 44 6.43 16.16 -1.20
N GLU A 45 7.43 16.99 -0.95
CA GLU A 45 8.10 17.82 -1.94
C GLU A 45 9.42 17.19 -2.38
N TYR A 46 9.65 17.21 -3.68
CA TYR A 46 10.80 16.57 -4.31
C TYR A 46 11.43 17.50 -5.36
N GLU A 47 12.71 17.30 -5.60
CA GLU A 47 13.40 17.86 -6.76
C GLU A 47 13.74 16.72 -7.72
N VAL A 48 13.43 16.94 -8.99
CA VAL A 48 13.84 16.06 -10.09
C VAL A 48 15.07 16.63 -10.74
N TYR A 49 16.10 15.82 -10.91
CA TYR A 49 17.34 16.15 -11.61
C TYR A 49 17.45 15.29 -12.87
N CYS A 50 17.91 15.89 -13.97
CA CYS A 50 18.27 15.24 -15.21
C CYS A 50 19.70 15.64 -15.57
N GLU A 51 20.59 14.67 -15.82
CA GLU A 51 22.02 14.93 -16.13
C GLU A 51 22.69 15.90 -15.11
N GLU A 52 22.40 15.68 -13.81
CA GLU A 52 22.89 16.49 -12.68
C GLU A 52 22.30 17.93 -12.58
N GLU A 53 21.52 18.38 -13.56
CA GLU A 53 20.84 19.67 -13.52
C GLU A 53 19.41 19.52 -12.97
N LYS A 54 18.97 20.54 -12.23
CA LYS A 54 17.58 20.55 -11.71
C LYS A 54 16.60 20.66 -12.88
N TYR A 55 15.80 19.63 -13.08
CA TYR A 55 14.78 19.56 -14.13
C TYR A 55 13.47 20.23 -13.71
N CYS A 56 12.97 19.91 -12.51
CA CYS A 56 11.78 20.56 -11.93
C CYS A 56 11.69 20.32 -10.42
N SER A 57 10.76 21.01 -9.77
CA SER A 57 10.24 20.65 -8.45
C SER A 57 8.93 19.90 -8.65
N LEU A 58 8.61 18.94 -7.77
CA LEU A 58 7.43 18.09 -7.86
C LEU A 58 6.83 17.91 -6.48
N LYS A 59 5.54 18.23 -6.34
CA LYS A 59 4.77 17.95 -5.15
C LYS A 59 3.92 16.70 -5.40
N ILE A 60 4.10 15.68 -4.56
CA ILE A 60 3.44 14.38 -4.74
C ILE A 60 2.46 14.18 -3.59
N PRO A 61 1.14 14.23 -3.84
CA PRO A 61 0.15 14.20 -2.75
C PRO A 61 0.07 12.85 -2.05
N LEU A 62 0.58 11.79 -2.67
CA LEU A 62 0.55 10.44 -2.12
C LEU A 62 1.85 10.12 -1.36
N PRO A 63 1.79 9.73 -0.09
CA PRO A 63 2.96 9.41 0.70
C PRO A 63 3.60 8.08 0.25
N GLY A 64 4.88 7.93 0.59
CA GLY A 64 5.64 6.72 0.38
C GLY A 64 6.54 6.75 -0.86
N ARG A 65 7.73 6.16 -0.66
CA ARG A 65 8.79 6.09 -1.69
C ARG A 65 8.29 5.52 -3.03
N HIS A 66 7.44 4.50 -2.99
CA HIS A 66 6.92 3.88 -4.21
C HIS A 66 6.02 4.84 -5.01
N ASN A 67 5.20 5.66 -4.34
CA ASN A 67 4.39 6.67 -5.01
C ASN A 67 5.25 7.78 -5.60
N ALA A 68 6.31 8.17 -4.92
CA ALA A 68 7.28 9.14 -5.43
C ALA A 68 7.96 8.63 -6.71
N LEU A 69 8.41 7.37 -6.73
CA LEU A 69 9.01 6.75 -7.91
C LEU A 69 7.99 6.56 -9.06
N ASN A 70 6.75 6.17 -8.76
CA ASN A 70 5.68 6.07 -9.76
C ASN A 70 5.36 7.43 -10.38
N SER A 71 5.33 8.49 -9.58
CA SER A 71 5.10 9.86 -10.06
C SER A 71 6.24 10.35 -10.96
N LEU A 72 7.49 10.05 -10.61
CA LEU A 72 8.64 10.33 -11.48
C LEU A 72 8.55 9.59 -12.81
N ALA A 73 8.18 8.30 -12.78
CA ALA A 73 7.97 7.51 -13.99
C ALA A 73 6.85 8.10 -14.87
N ALA A 74 5.74 8.52 -14.26
CA ALA A 74 4.63 9.15 -14.96
C ALA A 74 5.04 10.49 -15.58
N LEU A 75 5.82 11.32 -14.86
CA LEU A 75 6.36 12.58 -15.39
C LEU A 75 7.19 12.34 -16.65
N ILE A 76 8.16 11.42 -16.56
CA ILE A 76 9.05 11.11 -17.68
C ILE A 76 8.26 10.54 -18.88
N ALA A 77 7.35 9.60 -18.63
CA ALA A 77 6.55 9.01 -19.68
C ALA A 77 5.65 10.04 -20.37
N SER A 78 5.09 10.99 -19.62
CA SER A 78 4.25 12.08 -20.15
C SER A 78 5.07 13.03 -21.02
N THR A 79 6.24 13.45 -20.58
CA THR A 79 7.12 14.35 -21.33
C THR A 79 7.70 13.68 -22.58
N GLU A 80 8.08 12.40 -22.51
CA GLU A 80 8.49 11.60 -23.69
C GLU A 80 7.34 11.40 -24.68
N ALA A 81 6.08 11.45 -24.24
CA ALA A 81 4.90 11.42 -25.10
C ALA A 81 4.56 12.79 -25.71
N GLY A 82 5.30 13.85 -25.35
CA GLY A 82 5.12 15.19 -25.91
C GLY A 82 4.22 16.12 -25.07
N ILE A 83 3.86 15.73 -23.86
CA ILE A 83 3.16 16.63 -22.92
C ILE A 83 4.23 17.58 -22.34
N ASP A 84 3.92 18.87 -22.31
CA ASP A 84 4.81 19.86 -21.71
C ASP A 84 4.99 19.62 -20.20
N LEU A 85 6.14 20.04 -19.68
CA LEU A 85 6.53 19.77 -18.30
C LEU A 85 5.56 20.38 -17.29
N GLU A 86 5.04 21.56 -17.54
CA GLU A 86 4.11 22.24 -16.64
C GLU A 86 2.80 21.47 -16.51
N THR A 87 2.21 21.07 -17.65
CA THR A 87 1.00 20.24 -17.67
C THR A 87 1.22 18.89 -16.98
N ALA A 88 2.36 18.24 -17.21
CA ALA A 88 2.69 16.95 -16.59
C ALA A 88 2.84 17.08 -15.07
N THR A 89 3.53 18.10 -14.58
CA THR A 89 3.70 18.35 -13.12
C THR A 89 2.38 18.69 -12.46
N GLN A 90 1.56 19.56 -13.05
CA GLN A 90 0.23 19.90 -12.53
C GLN A 90 -0.69 18.67 -12.48
N GLY A 91 -0.61 17.78 -13.47
CA GLY A 91 -1.37 16.53 -13.48
C GLY A 91 -1.02 15.62 -12.30
N ILE A 92 0.26 15.54 -11.94
CA ILE A 92 0.73 14.75 -10.79
C ILE A 92 0.32 15.42 -9.48
N GLU A 93 0.50 16.73 -9.33
CA GLU A 93 0.16 17.48 -8.12
C GLU A 93 -1.35 17.45 -7.80
N ASN A 94 -2.20 17.36 -8.81
CA ASN A 94 -3.65 17.25 -8.66
C ASN A 94 -4.15 15.80 -8.59
N PHE A 95 -3.26 14.80 -8.65
CA PHE A 95 -3.65 13.40 -8.63
C PHE A 95 -3.99 12.94 -7.21
N ASN A 96 -5.25 12.71 -6.95
CA ASN A 96 -5.77 12.29 -5.63
C ASN A 96 -5.64 10.79 -5.34
N GLY A 97 -4.87 10.07 -6.14
CA GLY A 97 -4.68 8.62 -5.99
C GLY A 97 -5.68 7.79 -6.78
N VAL A 98 -5.44 6.49 -6.76
CA VAL A 98 -6.38 5.47 -7.24
C VAL A 98 -7.08 4.92 -6.01
N GLY A 99 -8.38 4.69 -6.09
CA GLY A 99 -9.13 4.04 -5.02
C GLY A 99 -8.43 2.78 -4.52
N ARG A 100 -8.48 2.54 -3.24
CA ARG A 100 -7.81 1.42 -2.59
C ARG A 100 -6.26 1.46 -2.67
N ARG A 101 -5.65 2.65 -2.69
CA ARG A 101 -4.19 2.85 -2.61
C ARG A 101 -3.90 3.94 -1.59
N PHE A 102 -3.54 3.54 -0.36
CA PHE A 102 -3.39 4.43 0.79
C PHE A 102 -4.58 5.40 0.93
N GLU A 103 -5.78 4.88 0.65
CA GLU A 103 -7.00 5.67 0.57
C GLU A 103 -7.53 5.97 1.96
N TYR A 104 -7.55 7.26 2.34
CA TYR A 104 -8.22 7.71 3.56
C TYR A 104 -9.73 7.49 3.40
N LYS A 105 -10.35 6.85 4.38
CA LYS A 105 -11.79 6.57 4.40
C LYS A 105 -12.54 7.48 5.36
N ASP A 106 -12.11 7.53 6.63
CA ASP A 106 -12.80 8.33 7.66
C ASP A 106 -11.96 8.41 8.94
N GLU A 107 -12.48 9.20 9.91
CA GLU A 107 -12.00 9.24 11.30
C GLU A 107 -13.21 9.15 12.24
N VAL A 108 -13.20 8.19 13.17
CA VAL A 108 -14.24 7.96 14.18
C VAL A 108 -13.57 7.82 15.53
N ASP A 109 -13.95 8.64 16.51
CA ASP A 109 -13.42 8.66 17.89
C ASP A 109 -11.88 8.72 17.98
N GLY A 110 -11.25 9.44 17.04
CA GLY A 110 -9.80 9.57 16.96
C GLY A 110 -9.09 8.38 16.31
N VAL A 111 -9.85 7.37 15.83
CA VAL A 111 -9.34 6.26 15.02
C VAL A 111 -9.42 6.65 13.54
N ILE A 112 -8.30 6.60 12.83
CA ILE A 112 -8.25 6.91 11.40
C ILE A 112 -8.30 5.62 10.58
N PHE A 113 -9.17 5.60 9.57
CA PHE A 113 -9.40 4.45 8.71
C PHE A 113 -8.86 4.68 7.30
N TYR A 114 -8.13 3.66 6.81
CA TYR A 114 -7.59 3.59 5.46
C TYR A 114 -7.98 2.30 4.75
N ASP A 115 -7.97 2.32 3.42
CA ASP A 115 -8.04 1.12 2.59
C ASP A 115 -6.84 1.05 1.64
N ASP A 116 -6.25 -0.16 1.53
CA ASP A 116 -5.18 -0.42 0.58
C ASP A 116 -5.34 -1.78 -0.11
N TYR A 117 -5.06 -1.80 -1.40
CA TYR A 117 -5.17 -2.99 -2.25
C TYR A 117 -3.98 -3.96 -2.09
N GLY A 118 -2.98 -3.59 -1.31
CA GLY A 118 -1.76 -4.38 -1.09
C GLY A 118 -2.08 -5.83 -0.71
N HIS A 119 -1.53 -6.75 -1.47
CA HIS A 119 -1.79 -8.19 -1.32
C HIS A 119 -0.56 -9.05 -1.62
N HIS A 120 0.60 -8.44 -1.81
CA HIS A 120 1.90 -9.08 -1.92
C HIS A 120 2.81 -8.58 -0.78
N PRO A 121 3.71 -9.40 -0.19
CA PRO A 121 4.54 -8.97 0.94
C PRO A 121 5.30 -7.67 0.71
N THR A 122 5.84 -7.47 -0.50
CA THR A 122 6.53 -6.24 -0.87
C THR A 122 5.63 -5.00 -0.83
N GLU A 123 4.37 -5.14 -1.30
CA GLU A 123 3.38 -4.05 -1.23
C GLU A 123 2.99 -3.77 0.22
N ILE A 124 2.70 -4.82 1.00
CA ILE A 124 2.36 -4.75 2.42
C ILE A 124 3.43 -3.99 3.21
N LYS A 125 4.70 -4.36 3.01
CA LYS A 125 5.83 -3.67 3.62
C LYS A 125 5.88 -2.18 3.26
N ALA A 126 5.67 -1.85 1.99
CA ALA A 126 5.66 -0.46 1.53
C ALA A 126 4.53 0.35 2.19
N VAL A 127 3.34 -0.25 2.33
CA VAL A 127 2.18 0.34 3.00
C VAL A 127 2.49 0.59 4.47
N PHE A 128 3.02 -0.40 5.21
CA PHE A 128 3.34 -0.25 6.63
C PHE A 128 4.40 0.83 6.87
N ASN A 129 5.45 0.87 6.05
CA ASN A 129 6.46 1.92 6.12
C ASN A 129 5.82 3.31 5.91
N SER A 130 4.91 3.45 4.94
CA SER A 130 4.22 4.71 4.69
C SER A 130 3.37 5.18 5.87
N PHE A 131 2.74 4.23 6.61
CA PHE A 131 2.01 4.57 7.85
C PHE A 131 2.96 4.98 8.97
N ARG A 132 4.08 4.26 9.16
CA ARG A 132 5.07 4.61 10.19
C ARG A 132 5.71 5.98 9.94
N ASP A 133 5.99 6.30 8.68
CA ASP A 133 6.54 7.61 8.28
C ASP A 133 5.53 8.74 8.50
N ARG A 134 4.27 8.53 8.12
CA ARG A 134 3.22 9.54 8.21
C ARG A 134 2.68 9.74 9.63
N TYR A 135 2.65 8.68 10.43
CA TYR A 135 2.03 8.66 11.77
C TYR A 135 2.99 8.05 12.79
N PRO A 136 4.15 8.69 13.05
CA PRO A 136 5.12 8.13 13.97
C PRO A 136 4.53 7.96 15.37
N GLY A 137 4.70 6.78 15.94
CA GLY A 137 4.25 6.46 17.30
C GLY A 137 2.78 6.10 17.45
N ARG A 138 1.95 6.19 16.39
CA ARG A 138 0.58 5.67 16.42
C ARG A 138 0.56 4.15 16.24
N ARG A 139 -0.37 3.50 16.92
CA ARG A 139 -0.58 2.05 16.80
C ARG A 139 -1.22 1.72 15.46
N LEU A 140 -0.69 0.71 14.76
CA LEU A 140 -1.17 0.24 13.46
C LEU A 140 -1.97 -1.04 13.64
N VAL A 141 -3.25 -1.00 13.30
CA VAL A 141 -4.20 -2.11 13.31
C VAL A 141 -4.53 -2.50 11.86
N VAL A 142 -4.30 -3.74 11.50
CA VAL A 142 -4.45 -4.21 10.11
C VAL A 142 -5.57 -5.22 10.02
N PHE A 143 -6.48 -5.03 9.08
CA PHE A 143 -7.49 -6.01 8.67
C PHE A 143 -7.03 -6.63 7.38
N PHE A 144 -6.44 -7.82 7.46
CA PHE A 144 -5.80 -8.49 6.32
C PHE A 144 -6.70 -9.56 5.71
N GLU A 145 -6.97 -9.45 4.40
CA GLU A 145 -7.61 -10.49 3.61
C GLU A 145 -6.56 -11.18 2.73
N PRO A 146 -6.09 -12.38 3.12
CA PRO A 146 -5.15 -13.15 2.31
C PRO A 146 -5.79 -13.48 0.95
N HIS A 147 -5.02 -13.36 -0.14
CA HIS A 147 -5.55 -13.49 -1.50
C HIS A 147 -4.79 -14.54 -2.28
N ARG A 148 -5.49 -15.62 -2.70
CA ARG A 148 -4.99 -16.81 -3.40
C ARG A 148 -4.14 -17.73 -2.52
N TYR A 149 -4.47 -19.02 -2.57
CA TYR A 149 -3.72 -20.05 -1.86
C TYR A 149 -2.30 -20.22 -2.40
N THR A 150 -2.13 -20.16 -3.73
CA THR A 150 -0.80 -20.28 -4.37
C THR A 150 0.14 -19.18 -3.90
N ARG A 151 -0.29 -17.92 -3.94
CA ARG A 151 0.53 -16.80 -3.48
C ARG A 151 0.88 -16.91 -1.99
N MET A 152 -0.11 -17.26 -1.15
CA MET A 152 0.14 -17.46 0.28
C MET A 152 1.16 -18.55 0.53
N LYS A 153 1.12 -19.65 -0.23
CA LYS A 153 2.09 -20.74 -0.16
C LYS A 153 3.49 -20.29 -0.61
N ASP A 154 3.55 -19.65 -1.77
CA ASP A 154 4.83 -19.31 -2.42
C ASP A 154 5.61 -18.21 -1.67
N CYS A 155 4.90 -17.29 -0.99
CA CYS A 155 5.48 -16.18 -0.22
C CYS A 155 5.19 -16.30 1.29
N TRP A 156 5.03 -17.51 1.84
CA TRP A 156 4.59 -17.72 3.22
C TRP A 156 5.47 -17.00 4.24
N GLU A 157 6.78 -17.21 4.18
CA GLU A 157 7.72 -16.67 5.16
C GLU A 157 7.76 -15.12 5.11
N GLU A 158 7.68 -14.56 3.91
CA GLU A 158 7.63 -13.12 3.71
C GLU A 158 6.32 -12.53 4.28
N PHE A 159 5.15 -13.17 4.04
CA PHE A 159 3.90 -12.73 4.64
C PHE A 159 3.95 -12.76 6.16
N ILE A 160 4.41 -13.87 6.75
CA ILE A 160 4.49 -14.00 8.20
C ILE A 160 5.46 -12.96 8.79
N LYS A 161 6.56 -12.67 8.10
CA LYS A 161 7.50 -11.64 8.52
C LYS A 161 6.86 -10.26 8.55
N GLU A 162 6.23 -9.84 7.46
CA GLU A 162 5.64 -8.50 7.37
C GLU A 162 4.41 -8.36 8.31
N LEU A 163 3.59 -9.38 8.46
CA LEU A 163 2.44 -9.36 9.38
C LEU A 163 2.80 -9.32 10.87
N LYS A 164 4.08 -9.46 11.25
CA LYS A 164 4.57 -9.26 12.62
C LYS A 164 4.83 -7.78 12.95
N GLU A 165 4.93 -6.92 11.95
CA GLU A 165 5.23 -5.48 12.13
C GLU A 165 4.09 -4.66 12.75
N PRO A 166 2.81 -4.86 12.36
CA PRO A 166 1.69 -4.15 12.97
C PRO A 166 1.53 -4.45 14.46
N ASP A 167 0.81 -3.57 15.14
CA ASP A 167 0.52 -3.72 16.57
C ASP A 167 -0.62 -4.71 16.85
N LEU A 168 -1.54 -4.85 15.88
CA LEU A 168 -2.62 -5.83 15.89
C LEU A 168 -2.98 -6.20 14.44
N VAL A 169 -3.29 -7.48 14.20
CA VAL A 169 -3.71 -7.97 12.89
C VAL A 169 -4.98 -8.78 13.02
N PHE A 170 -6.03 -8.37 12.35
CA PHE A 170 -7.21 -9.19 12.13
C PHE A 170 -7.10 -9.90 10.79
N VAL A 171 -7.16 -11.21 10.77
CA VAL A 171 -7.02 -12.03 9.56
C VAL A 171 -8.38 -12.60 9.18
N THR A 172 -8.85 -12.33 7.97
CA THR A 172 -10.08 -12.94 7.43
C THR A 172 -9.80 -14.27 6.76
N ARG A 173 -10.83 -14.96 6.29
CA ARG A 173 -10.67 -16.13 5.42
C ARG A 173 -9.92 -15.75 4.15
N ILE A 174 -9.15 -16.72 3.61
CA ILE A 174 -8.44 -16.52 2.33
C ILE A 174 -9.46 -16.31 1.20
N TYR A 175 -9.27 -15.24 0.45
CA TYR A 175 -10.02 -15.02 -0.79
C TYR A 175 -9.47 -15.93 -1.89
N GLU A 176 -10.25 -16.89 -2.30
CA GLU A 176 -9.82 -18.01 -3.16
C GLU A 176 -9.46 -17.58 -4.59
N ALA A 177 -10.12 -16.55 -5.14
CA ALA A 177 -9.95 -16.10 -6.53
C ALA A 177 -10.00 -17.26 -7.54
N SER A 178 -10.95 -18.18 -7.36
CA SER A 178 -11.16 -19.39 -8.17
C SER A 178 -10.07 -20.46 -8.02
N GLU A 179 -9.20 -20.38 -7.02
CA GLU A 179 -8.25 -21.44 -6.69
C GLU A 179 -8.86 -22.47 -5.74
N THR A 180 -8.36 -23.68 -5.77
CA THR A 180 -8.72 -24.72 -4.78
C THR A 180 -7.86 -24.58 -3.52
N PRO A 181 -8.42 -24.86 -2.33
CA PRO A 181 -7.65 -24.82 -1.08
C PRO A 181 -6.41 -25.72 -1.12
N ILE A 182 -5.31 -25.20 -0.57
CA ILE A 182 -4.05 -25.94 -0.43
C ILE A 182 -3.92 -26.40 1.02
N PRO A 183 -3.70 -27.71 1.30
CA PRO A 183 -3.52 -28.21 2.66
C PRO A 183 -2.46 -27.45 3.43
N GLY A 184 -2.78 -27.00 4.65
CA GLY A 184 -1.89 -26.25 5.52
C GLY A 184 -1.83 -24.75 5.25
N VAL A 185 -2.38 -24.26 4.15
CA VAL A 185 -2.48 -22.84 3.83
C VAL A 185 -3.85 -22.33 4.25
N THR A 186 -3.96 -21.83 5.47
CA THR A 186 -5.23 -21.39 6.06
C THR A 186 -5.05 -20.09 6.85
N ALA A 187 -6.15 -19.39 7.11
CA ALA A 187 -6.15 -18.20 7.97
C ALA A 187 -5.70 -18.55 9.41
N GLU A 188 -6.11 -19.71 9.91
CA GLU A 188 -5.71 -20.21 11.22
C GLU A 188 -4.19 -20.44 11.31
N ALA A 189 -3.58 -20.93 10.23
CA ALA A 189 -2.13 -21.11 10.18
C ALA A 189 -1.38 -19.76 10.21
N ILE A 190 -1.94 -18.72 9.56
CA ILE A 190 -1.40 -17.35 9.65
C ILE A 190 -1.48 -16.86 11.09
N VAL A 191 -2.66 -16.95 11.71
CA VAL A 191 -2.88 -16.52 13.10
C VAL A 191 -1.95 -17.25 14.07
N ALA A 192 -1.76 -18.57 13.89
CA ALA A 192 -0.82 -19.33 14.71
C ALA A 192 0.65 -18.90 14.55
N SER A 193 1.00 -18.30 13.42
CA SER A 193 2.37 -17.87 13.07
C SER A 193 2.68 -16.41 13.44
N VAL A 194 1.63 -15.60 13.72
CA VAL A 194 1.74 -14.17 14.01
C VAL A 194 1.19 -13.89 15.40
N PRO A 195 2.04 -13.59 16.41
CA PRO A 195 1.62 -13.51 17.83
C PRO A 195 0.53 -12.48 18.14
N LYS A 196 0.41 -11.45 17.31
CA LYS A 196 -0.57 -10.34 17.46
C LYS A 196 -1.76 -10.49 16.51
N ALA A 197 -1.95 -11.68 15.93
CA ALA A 197 -3.04 -11.89 14.98
C ALA A 197 -4.26 -12.54 15.66
N GLN A 198 -5.43 -12.12 15.22
CA GLN A 198 -6.71 -12.69 15.60
C GLN A 198 -7.49 -13.09 14.36
N LEU A 199 -8.20 -14.21 14.42
CA LEU A 199 -9.04 -14.66 13.31
C LEU A 199 -10.37 -13.89 13.34
N LEU A 200 -10.73 -13.27 12.22
CA LEU A 200 -12.08 -12.86 11.93
C LEU A 200 -12.70 -13.94 11.03
N ASP A 201 -13.37 -14.92 11.63
CA ASP A 201 -14.00 -16.03 10.91
C ASP A 201 -15.28 -15.59 10.20
N MET A 202 -15.19 -14.53 9.43
CA MET A 202 -16.28 -14.00 8.66
C MET A 202 -16.41 -14.79 7.37
N ASN A 203 -17.55 -15.42 7.19
CA ASN A 203 -17.90 -16.04 5.92
C ASN A 203 -18.03 -14.95 4.86
N THR A 204 -17.50 -15.17 3.65
CA THR A 204 -17.40 -14.20 2.54
C THR A 204 -18.73 -13.59 2.06
N LYS A 205 -19.84 -13.91 2.70
CA LYS A 205 -21.13 -13.26 2.49
C LYS A 205 -21.29 -12.13 3.52
N TRP A 206 -20.77 -10.99 3.17
CA TRP A 206 -20.77 -9.72 3.90
C TRP A 206 -22.18 -9.12 4.01
N GLU A 207 -23.13 -9.81 4.63
CA GLU A 207 -24.54 -9.41 4.66
C GLU A 207 -25.01 -9.04 6.09
N GLY A 208 -25.34 -7.75 6.25
CA GLY A 208 -26.20 -7.21 7.30
C GLY A 208 -25.73 -7.41 8.74
N GLU A 209 -26.70 -7.48 9.66
CA GLU A 209 -26.51 -7.60 11.12
C GLU A 209 -25.66 -8.79 11.59
N LYS A 210 -25.39 -9.75 10.72
CA LYS A 210 -24.51 -10.89 11.01
C LYS A 210 -23.05 -10.48 11.23
N LEU A 211 -22.65 -9.26 10.88
CA LEU A 211 -21.33 -8.72 11.10
C LEU A 211 -21.17 -8.10 12.51
N ASN A 212 -22.24 -7.75 13.18
CA ASN A 212 -22.20 -7.05 14.47
C ASN A 212 -21.34 -7.74 15.55
N PRO A 213 -21.37 -9.08 15.71
CA PRO A 213 -20.49 -9.74 16.68
C PRO A 213 -19.01 -9.54 16.40
N TYR A 214 -18.61 -9.49 15.13
CA TYR A 214 -17.22 -9.23 14.73
C TYR A 214 -16.84 -7.76 14.90
N PHE A 215 -17.77 -6.85 14.62
CA PHE A 215 -17.54 -5.43 14.83
C PHE A 215 -17.44 -5.08 16.32
N GLN A 216 -18.21 -5.74 17.18
CA GLN A 216 -18.04 -5.63 18.62
C GLN A 216 -16.67 -6.12 19.08
N GLN A 217 -16.21 -7.28 18.59
CA GLN A 217 -14.85 -7.78 18.88
C GLN A 217 -13.79 -6.77 18.46
N ILE A 218 -13.93 -6.16 17.28
CA ILE A 218 -12.99 -5.15 16.78
C ILE A 218 -13.06 -3.89 17.65
N GLN A 219 -14.25 -3.41 17.99
CA GLN A 219 -14.46 -2.23 18.84
C GLN A 219 -13.81 -2.38 20.22
N ASP A 220 -13.86 -3.58 20.81
CA ASP A 220 -13.25 -3.87 22.10
C ASP A 220 -11.70 -3.81 22.06
N GLU A 221 -11.09 -3.97 20.89
CA GLU A 221 -9.63 -4.02 20.70
C GLU A 221 -9.01 -2.72 20.18
N ILE A 222 -9.75 -1.94 19.39
CA ILE A 222 -9.26 -0.67 18.84
C ILE A 222 -9.31 0.43 19.90
N GLN A 223 -8.41 1.40 19.79
CA GLN A 223 -8.24 2.48 20.74
C GLN A 223 -8.20 3.83 20.03
N SER A 224 -8.62 4.87 20.72
CA SER A 224 -8.40 6.23 20.22
C SER A 224 -6.94 6.43 19.86
N ASN A 225 -6.68 7.11 18.75
CA ASN A 225 -5.36 7.31 18.17
C ASN A 225 -4.78 6.10 17.39
N ASP A 226 -5.54 5.04 17.14
CA ASP A 226 -5.14 3.97 16.23
C ASP A 226 -5.21 4.41 14.76
N ILE A 227 -4.40 3.78 13.93
CA ILE A 227 -4.55 3.77 12.48
C ILE A 227 -5.06 2.37 12.10
N CYS A 228 -6.25 2.32 11.55
CA CYS A 228 -6.86 1.10 11.05
C CYS A 228 -6.74 1.04 9.52
N VAL A 229 -6.23 -0.07 8.97
CA VAL A 229 -6.14 -0.24 7.52
C VAL A 229 -6.74 -1.57 7.09
N THR A 230 -7.66 -1.54 6.13
CA THR A 230 -8.08 -2.73 5.38
C THR A 230 -7.07 -3.00 4.27
N LEU A 231 -6.59 -4.24 4.17
CA LEU A 231 -5.48 -4.63 3.32
C LEU A 231 -5.78 -5.92 2.57
N GLY A 232 -5.88 -5.82 1.23
CA GLY A 232 -6.16 -6.99 0.41
C GLY A 232 -6.83 -6.66 -0.93
N ALA A 233 -6.74 -7.58 -1.89
CA ALA A 233 -7.26 -7.43 -3.25
C ALA A 233 -8.72 -7.91 -3.43
N GLY A 234 -9.31 -8.48 -2.40
CA GLY A 234 -10.70 -8.95 -2.42
C GLY A 234 -11.69 -7.89 -1.95
N LYS A 235 -12.59 -8.28 -1.04
CA LYS A 235 -13.70 -7.43 -0.57
C LYS A 235 -13.50 -6.83 0.82
N ILE A 236 -12.30 -6.86 1.35
CA ILE A 236 -12.00 -6.37 2.70
C ILE A 236 -12.37 -4.88 2.90
N ASN A 237 -12.28 -4.07 1.85
CA ASN A 237 -12.71 -2.68 1.85
C ASN A 237 -14.17 -2.50 2.30
N VAL A 238 -15.06 -3.41 1.88
CA VAL A 238 -16.48 -3.37 2.27
C VAL A 238 -16.66 -3.56 3.78
N ILE A 239 -15.78 -4.37 4.42
CA ILE A 239 -15.78 -4.51 5.88
C ILE A 239 -15.39 -3.19 6.52
N GLY A 240 -14.33 -2.56 6.04
CA GLY A 240 -13.87 -1.28 6.57
C GLY A 240 -14.99 -0.23 6.55
N GLU A 241 -15.69 -0.12 5.42
CA GLU A 241 -16.82 0.81 5.28
C GLU A 241 -17.95 0.50 6.28
N LYS A 242 -18.35 -0.77 6.39
CA LYS A 242 -19.41 -1.17 7.35
C LYS A 242 -18.98 -1.07 8.81
N LEU A 243 -17.70 -1.31 9.10
CA LEU A 243 -17.17 -1.10 10.45
C LEU A 243 -17.20 0.38 10.84
N ILE A 244 -16.86 1.28 9.94
CA ILE A 244 -16.96 2.73 10.15
C ILE A 244 -18.42 3.14 10.43
N GLU A 245 -19.37 2.65 9.65
CA GLU A 245 -20.80 2.87 9.87
C GLU A 245 -21.22 2.37 11.25
N TYR A 246 -20.86 1.12 11.58
CA TYR A 246 -21.17 0.52 12.88
C TYR A 246 -20.63 1.34 14.05
N LEU A 247 -19.37 1.77 13.98
CA LEU A 247 -18.74 2.57 15.03
C LEU A 247 -19.42 3.94 15.21
N LYS A 248 -19.82 4.59 14.13
CA LYS A 248 -20.56 5.86 14.18
C LYS A 248 -21.93 5.73 14.86
N ASP A 249 -22.58 4.57 14.68
CA ASP A 249 -23.89 4.30 15.27
C ASP A 249 -23.82 3.91 16.76
N HIS A 250 -22.63 3.54 17.25
CA HIS A 250 -22.40 3.03 18.61
C HIS A 250 -21.37 3.87 19.41
N ALA A 251 -21.02 5.06 18.89
CA ALA A 251 -20.11 6.03 19.51
C ALA A 251 -20.77 6.87 20.61
#